data_d5c5a51eda87d3a34c47baa8f6dc54e2
#
_entry.id   d5c5a51eda87d3a34c47baa8f6dc54e2
#
_cell.length_a   1.000
_cell.length_b   1.000
_cell.length_c   1.000
_cell.angle_alpha   90.00
_cell.angle_beta   90.00
_cell.angle_gamma   90.00
#
_symmetry.space_group_name_H-M   'P 1'
#
loop_
_entity.id
_entity.type
_entity.pdbx_description
1 polymer ?
#
loop_
_entity_poly.entity_id
_entity_poly.type
_entity_poly.pdbx_seq_one_letter_code
_entity_poly.pdbx_strand_id
1 'polypeptide(L)'
;DYQGVAQELADWSKLNQTCDIKVFREPFEDEAHAIENLKEFEAFLIMRERTPITAKLIDGCPKLKFIATSGMRNLAIDLEYTKKKGIIVSGTDGNKNPTAELTWAILLSLARNLKQESENMYQGYWQTTLGVELKGKTLGIIGLGKLGCQIAKIAKAFEMNVVAWSENLKIAHATQNGVFAVTKDELLEQSDFVTVHYVLSERSRNLLKYEDICKMKTTAFLINTSRGPIINEEDLARALQEEKIA
;
A
#
# COMPACT_ATOMS: atom_id res chain seq x y z
N ASP A 1 -16.31 4.29 4.27
CA ASP A 1 -15.38 5.17 5.01
C ASP A 1 -15.16 4.63 6.42
N TYR A 2 -14.20 3.71 6.58
CA TYR A 2 -13.92 3.03 7.87
C TYR A 2 -13.41 3.99 8.96
N GLN A 3 -12.79 5.10 8.57
CA GLN A 3 -12.34 6.12 9.51
C GLN A 3 -13.49 7.04 9.96
N GLY A 4 -14.56 7.12 9.18
CA GLY A 4 -15.73 7.97 9.46
C GLY A 4 -15.46 9.46 9.32
N VAL A 5 -14.49 9.85 8.50
CA VAL A 5 -14.00 11.23 8.39
C VAL A 5 -14.34 11.92 7.06
N ALA A 6 -14.89 11.19 6.09
CA ALA A 6 -15.11 11.74 4.75
C ALA A 6 -16.00 12.99 4.77
N GLN A 7 -17.04 13.01 5.61
CA GLN A 7 -17.94 14.16 5.72
C GLN A 7 -17.33 15.38 6.41
N GLU A 8 -16.26 15.18 7.20
CA GLU A 8 -15.54 16.27 7.89
C GLU A 8 -14.44 16.87 7.02
N LEU A 9 -13.86 16.06 6.11
CA LEU A 9 -12.70 16.45 5.30
C LEU A 9 -13.07 17.21 4.02
N ALA A 10 -14.34 17.31 3.67
CA ALA A 10 -14.79 18.00 2.45
C ALA A 10 -16.10 18.74 2.69
N ASP A 11 -16.36 19.78 1.88
CA ASP A 11 -17.63 20.48 1.88
C ASP A 11 -18.69 19.70 1.07
N TRP A 12 -19.60 19.06 1.76
CA TRP A 12 -20.72 18.30 1.21
C TRP A 12 -22.00 19.09 1.10
N SER A 13 -22.01 20.38 1.46
CA SER A 13 -23.23 21.22 1.57
C SER A 13 -24.05 21.23 0.28
N LYS A 14 -23.38 21.28 -0.89
CA LYS A 14 -24.06 21.25 -2.19
C LYS A 14 -24.71 19.90 -2.50
N LEU A 15 -24.06 18.80 -2.13
CA LEU A 15 -24.59 17.46 -2.36
C LEU A 15 -25.74 17.15 -1.39
N ASN A 16 -25.61 17.55 -0.13
CA ASN A 16 -26.66 17.37 0.88
C ASN A 16 -27.99 18.08 0.58
N GLN A 17 -27.99 19.07 -0.35
CA GLN A 17 -29.22 19.71 -0.81
C GLN A 17 -30.01 18.87 -1.84
N THR A 18 -29.33 17.91 -2.51
CA THR A 18 -29.88 17.17 -3.64
C THR A 18 -29.78 15.66 -3.51
N CYS A 19 -29.00 15.17 -2.57
CA CYS A 19 -28.70 13.76 -2.39
C CYS A 19 -28.77 13.37 -0.90
N ASP A 20 -29.32 12.20 -0.64
CA ASP A 20 -29.20 11.54 0.64
C ASP A 20 -27.89 10.75 0.70
N ILE A 21 -27.02 11.10 1.63
CA ILE A 21 -25.70 10.49 1.77
C ILE A 21 -25.69 9.53 2.96
N LYS A 22 -25.43 8.25 2.69
CA LYS A 22 -25.23 7.23 3.72
C LYS A 22 -23.76 6.78 3.72
N VAL A 23 -23.13 6.78 4.89
CA VAL A 23 -21.75 6.32 5.08
C VAL A 23 -21.75 4.93 5.71
N PHE A 24 -21.04 4.00 5.08
CA PHE A 24 -20.81 2.66 5.60
C PHE A 24 -19.39 2.63 6.23
N ARG A 25 -19.32 2.35 7.52
CA ARG A 25 -18.06 2.34 8.29
C ARG A 25 -17.46 0.96 8.48
N GLU A 26 -18.30 -0.07 8.33
CA GLU A 26 -17.91 -1.46 8.47
C GLU A 26 -17.85 -2.15 7.09
N PRO A 27 -16.98 -3.14 6.91
CA PRO A 27 -16.99 -3.97 5.70
C PRO A 27 -18.31 -4.74 5.59
N PHE A 28 -18.73 -5.03 4.37
CA PHE A 28 -19.81 -5.97 4.14
C PHE A 28 -19.31 -7.39 4.39
N GLU A 29 -20.15 -8.23 5.01
CA GLU A 29 -19.82 -9.62 5.33
C GLU A 29 -19.52 -10.43 4.07
N ASP A 30 -20.36 -10.24 3.04
CA ASP A 30 -20.24 -10.86 1.73
C ASP A 30 -20.87 -9.99 0.64
N GLU A 31 -20.88 -10.49 -0.60
CA GLU A 31 -21.45 -9.80 -1.74
C GLU A 31 -22.99 -9.68 -1.66
N ALA A 32 -23.68 -10.65 -1.08
CA ALA A 32 -25.14 -10.61 -0.92
C ALA A 32 -25.53 -9.52 0.07
N HIS A 33 -24.82 -9.44 1.20
CA HIS A 33 -24.98 -8.37 2.18
C HIS A 33 -24.66 -6.99 1.57
N ALA A 34 -23.63 -6.89 0.71
CA ALA A 34 -23.35 -5.64 -0.01
C ALA A 34 -24.52 -5.24 -0.93
N ILE A 35 -25.05 -6.18 -1.71
CA ILE A 35 -26.19 -5.94 -2.61
C ILE A 35 -27.42 -5.47 -1.84
N GLU A 36 -27.77 -6.16 -0.75
CA GLU A 36 -28.94 -5.80 0.06
C GLU A 36 -28.87 -4.36 0.56
N ASN A 37 -27.69 -3.94 1.01
CA ASN A 37 -27.48 -2.59 1.53
C ASN A 37 -27.33 -1.52 0.44
N LEU A 38 -26.89 -1.89 -0.77
CA LEU A 38 -26.52 -0.93 -1.83
C LEU A 38 -27.54 -0.82 -2.95
N LYS A 39 -28.49 -1.72 -3.09
CA LYS A 39 -29.43 -1.82 -4.24
C LYS A 39 -30.27 -0.56 -4.51
N GLU A 40 -30.50 0.28 -3.50
CA GLU A 40 -31.32 1.48 -3.61
C GLU A 40 -30.53 2.74 -4.00
N PHE A 41 -29.19 2.67 -4.01
CA PHE A 41 -28.34 3.83 -4.29
C PHE A 41 -28.09 4.02 -5.79
N GLU A 42 -28.07 5.27 -6.22
CA GLU A 42 -27.78 5.67 -7.61
C GLU A 42 -26.28 5.94 -7.84
N ALA A 43 -25.51 6.23 -6.77
CA ALA A 43 -24.10 6.52 -6.86
C ALA A 43 -23.33 5.88 -5.70
N PHE A 44 -22.12 5.39 -6.00
CA PHE A 44 -21.17 4.91 -5.00
C PHE A 44 -19.94 5.80 -4.95
N LEU A 45 -19.53 6.18 -3.76
CA LEU A 45 -18.21 6.75 -3.52
C LEU A 45 -17.37 5.68 -2.78
N ILE A 46 -16.38 5.11 -3.46
CA ILE A 46 -15.62 3.99 -2.96
C ILE A 46 -14.18 4.37 -2.65
N MET A 47 -13.70 3.84 -1.53
CA MET A 47 -12.35 4.08 -1.04
C MET A 47 -11.47 2.85 -1.32
N ARG A 48 -10.53 2.99 -2.26
CA ARG A 48 -9.58 1.92 -2.60
C ARG A 48 -10.29 0.62 -3.02
N GLU A 49 -9.62 -0.52 -2.85
CA GLU A 49 -10.10 -1.85 -3.20
C GLU A 49 -10.82 -2.55 -2.03
N ARG A 50 -11.55 -1.80 -1.17
CA ARG A 50 -12.19 -2.34 0.04
C ARG A 50 -13.39 -3.22 -0.25
N THR A 51 -14.20 -2.84 -1.23
CA THR A 51 -15.39 -3.60 -1.67
C THR A 51 -15.26 -3.95 -3.14
N PRO A 52 -15.27 -5.24 -3.51
CA PRO A 52 -15.31 -5.66 -4.90
C PRO A 52 -16.62 -5.21 -5.59
N ILE A 53 -16.49 -4.47 -6.68
CA ILE A 53 -17.62 -4.02 -7.51
C ILE A 53 -17.70 -4.95 -8.73
N THR A 54 -18.23 -6.13 -8.49
CA THR A 54 -18.32 -7.21 -9.48
C THR A 54 -19.54 -7.02 -10.40
N ALA A 55 -19.60 -7.80 -11.48
CA ALA A 55 -20.78 -7.86 -12.35
C ALA A 55 -22.06 -8.23 -11.57
N LYS A 56 -21.97 -9.17 -10.61
CA LYS A 56 -23.09 -9.62 -9.78
C LYS A 56 -23.58 -8.51 -8.85
N LEU A 57 -22.68 -7.78 -8.20
CA LEU A 57 -23.06 -6.61 -7.38
C LEU A 57 -23.72 -5.54 -8.23
N ILE A 58 -23.17 -5.24 -9.42
CA ILE A 58 -23.74 -4.26 -10.35
C ILE A 58 -25.16 -4.66 -10.77
N ASP A 59 -25.39 -5.93 -11.11
CA ASP A 59 -26.72 -6.44 -11.46
C ASP A 59 -27.70 -6.38 -10.29
N GLY A 60 -27.21 -6.57 -9.07
CA GLY A 60 -27.98 -6.42 -7.82
C GLY A 60 -28.31 -4.99 -7.44
N CYS A 61 -27.72 -3.99 -8.11
CA CYS A 61 -27.93 -2.56 -7.83
C CYS A 61 -28.51 -1.83 -9.06
N PRO A 62 -29.78 -2.08 -9.42
CA PRO A 62 -30.37 -1.62 -10.69
C PRO A 62 -30.47 -0.11 -10.82
N LYS A 63 -30.39 0.65 -9.71
CA LYS A 63 -30.42 2.11 -9.70
C LYS A 63 -29.06 2.76 -9.91
N LEU A 64 -27.97 1.99 -9.88
CA LEU A 64 -26.61 2.51 -9.92
C LEU A 64 -26.30 3.14 -11.30
N LYS A 65 -25.88 4.40 -11.29
CA LYS A 65 -25.55 5.21 -12.48
C LYS A 65 -24.11 5.71 -12.46
N PHE A 66 -23.52 5.86 -11.27
CA PHE A 66 -22.24 6.53 -11.10
C PHE A 66 -21.39 5.86 -9.99
N ILE A 67 -20.09 5.72 -10.25
CA ILE A 67 -19.11 5.29 -9.25
C ILE A 67 -17.96 6.29 -9.23
N ALA A 68 -17.75 6.94 -8.09
CA ALA A 68 -16.53 7.69 -7.83
C ALA A 68 -15.57 6.84 -7.01
N THR A 69 -14.29 6.80 -7.38
CA THR A 69 -13.27 6.08 -6.62
C THR A 69 -12.10 6.99 -6.24
N SER A 70 -11.62 6.84 -5.02
CA SER A 70 -10.39 7.51 -4.59
C SER A 70 -9.17 6.91 -5.32
N GLY A 71 -8.48 7.75 -6.10
CA GLY A 71 -7.39 7.35 -6.99
C GLY A 71 -7.87 7.00 -8.40
N MET A 72 -6.94 7.13 -9.37
CA MET A 72 -7.24 6.94 -10.81
C MET A 72 -7.38 5.48 -11.23
N ARG A 73 -7.01 4.52 -10.37
CA ARG A 73 -7.11 3.08 -10.65
C ARG A 73 -7.67 2.37 -9.44
N ASN A 74 -8.66 1.54 -9.68
CA ASN A 74 -9.23 0.66 -8.67
C ASN A 74 -9.51 -0.70 -9.32
N LEU A 75 -8.74 -1.71 -8.93
CA LEU A 75 -8.83 -3.06 -9.49
C LEU A 75 -10.04 -3.85 -8.96
N ALA A 76 -10.72 -3.33 -7.95
CA ALA A 76 -11.93 -3.94 -7.43
C ALA A 76 -13.18 -3.62 -8.27
N ILE A 77 -13.08 -2.74 -9.28
CA ILE A 77 -14.20 -2.39 -10.17
C ILE A 77 -14.08 -3.18 -11.47
N ASP A 78 -15.14 -3.90 -11.83
CA ASP A 78 -15.31 -4.46 -13.17
C ASP A 78 -15.66 -3.35 -14.17
N LEU A 79 -14.60 -2.71 -14.71
CA LEU A 79 -14.76 -1.57 -15.63
C LEU A 79 -15.42 -1.95 -16.95
N GLU A 80 -15.19 -3.17 -17.43
CA GLU A 80 -15.82 -3.66 -18.67
C GLU A 80 -17.33 -3.82 -18.45
N TYR A 81 -17.73 -4.35 -17.32
CA TYR A 81 -19.13 -4.56 -17.00
C TYR A 81 -19.86 -3.24 -16.69
N THR A 82 -19.21 -2.31 -15.95
CA THR A 82 -19.79 -0.96 -15.72
C THR A 82 -20.03 -0.24 -17.04
N LYS A 83 -19.07 -0.29 -17.98
CA LYS A 83 -19.21 0.28 -19.31
C LYS A 83 -20.38 -0.34 -20.09
N LYS A 84 -20.51 -1.68 -20.05
CA LYS A 84 -21.62 -2.40 -20.69
C LYS A 84 -22.97 -1.98 -20.15
N LYS A 85 -23.06 -1.64 -18.86
CA LYS A 85 -24.30 -1.19 -18.19
C LYS A 85 -24.52 0.32 -18.29
N GLY A 86 -23.62 1.07 -18.91
CA GLY A 86 -23.74 2.53 -19.03
C GLY A 86 -23.45 3.27 -17.72
N ILE A 87 -22.81 2.63 -16.75
CA ILE A 87 -22.43 3.24 -15.47
C ILE A 87 -21.16 4.06 -15.66
N ILE A 88 -21.20 5.32 -15.26
CA ILE A 88 -20.03 6.21 -15.33
C ILE A 88 -19.12 5.94 -14.15
N VAL A 89 -17.83 5.73 -14.43
CA VAL A 89 -16.80 5.56 -13.40
C VAL A 89 -15.81 6.71 -13.49
N SER A 90 -15.59 7.41 -12.37
CA SER A 90 -14.63 8.51 -12.27
C SER A 90 -13.65 8.27 -11.14
N GLY A 91 -12.37 8.50 -11.42
CA GLY A 91 -11.31 8.47 -10.39
C GLY A 91 -10.88 9.88 -10.00
N THR A 92 -10.24 10.01 -8.86
CA THR A 92 -9.63 11.25 -8.38
C THR A 92 -8.13 11.17 -8.41
N ASP A 93 -7.46 12.30 -8.62
CA ASP A 93 -6.04 12.39 -8.33
C ASP A 93 -5.78 12.20 -6.84
N GLY A 94 -4.66 11.55 -6.52
CA GLY A 94 -4.27 11.26 -5.16
C GLY A 94 -2.95 11.94 -4.78
N ASN A 95 -2.87 12.44 -3.56
CA ASN A 95 -1.61 12.84 -2.95
C ASN A 95 -0.78 11.59 -2.62
N LYS A 96 0.50 11.57 -3.05
CA LYS A 96 1.42 10.44 -2.82
C LYS A 96 2.31 10.63 -1.60
N ASN A 97 2.38 11.85 -1.06
CA ASN A 97 3.21 12.16 0.09
C ASN A 97 2.86 11.31 1.32
N PRO A 98 1.57 11.11 1.69
CA PRO A 98 1.23 10.30 2.85
C PRO A 98 1.79 8.88 2.82
N THR A 99 1.88 8.26 1.62
CA THR A 99 2.47 6.91 1.49
C THR A 99 3.98 6.94 1.74
N ALA A 100 4.69 7.97 1.27
CA ALA A 100 6.12 8.13 1.55
C ALA A 100 6.37 8.39 3.04
N GLU A 101 5.57 9.26 3.64
CA GLU A 101 5.63 9.58 5.06
C GLU A 101 5.37 8.33 5.93
N LEU A 102 4.34 7.55 5.61
CA LEU A 102 4.06 6.28 6.30
C LEU A 102 5.21 5.28 6.14
N THR A 103 5.78 5.15 4.94
CA THR A 103 6.93 4.26 4.72
C THR A 103 8.09 4.64 5.64
N TRP A 104 8.42 5.93 5.74
CA TRP A 104 9.49 6.41 6.61
C TRP A 104 9.14 6.31 8.09
N ALA A 105 7.89 6.55 8.46
CA ALA A 105 7.43 6.34 9.84
C ALA A 105 7.61 4.88 10.28
N ILE A 106 7.24 3.92 9.42
CA ILE A 106 7.45 2.48 9.68
C ILE A 106 8.93 2.16 9.75
N LEU A 107 9.74 2.60 8.78
CA LEU A 107 11.18 2.33 8.74
C LEU A 107 11.88 2.84 10.01
N LEU A 108 11.62 4.08 10.38
CA LEU A 108 12.20 4.68 11.60
C LEU A 108 11.68 4.00 12.87
N SER A 109 10.42 3.60 12.90
CA SER A 109 9.84 2.84 14.01
C SER A 109 10.54 1.50 14.20
N LEU A 110 10.79 0.77 13.11
CA LEU A 110 11.54 -0.50 13.14
C LEU A 110 12.99 -0.27 13.56
N ALA A 111 13.68 0.69 12.92
CA ALA A 111 15.07 0.99 13.21
C ALA A 111 15.34 1.43 14.66
N ARG A 112 14.35 2.04 15.31
CA ARG A 112 14.46 2.57 16.68
C ARG A 112 13.65 1.81 17.72
N ASN A 113 13.05 0.65 17.34
CA ASN A 113 12.22 -0.18 18.21
C ASN A 113 11.09 0.63 18.92
N LEU A 114 10.49 1.62 18.22
CA LEU A 114 9.58 2.58 18.86
C LEU A 114 8.36 1.92 19.51
N LYS A 115 7.84 0.84 18.92
CA LYS A 115 6.72 0.09 19.50
C LYS A 115 7.11 -0.48 20.86
N GLN A 116 8.22 -1.22 20.91
CA GLN A 116 8.73 -1.86 22.12
C GLN A 116 9.04 -0.84 23.22
N GLU A 117 9.74 0.23 22.86
CA GLU A 117 10.13 1.28 23.82
C GLU A 117 8.90 2.05 24.33
N SER A 118 7.88 2.28 23.47
CA SER A 118 6.62 2.89 23.90
C SER A 118 5.86 1.99 24.88
N GLU A 119 5.73 0.69 24.58
CA GLU A 119 5.08 -0.27 25.47
C GLU A 119 5.82 -0.38 26.82
N ASN A 120 7.15 -0.41 26.78
CA ASN A 120 7.98 -0.46 27.98
C ASN A 120 7.81 0.80 28.83
N MET A 121 7.72 1.99 28.22
CA MET A 121 7.46 3.22 28.97
C MET A 121 6.15 3.20 29.74
N TYR A 122 5.08 2.67 29.15
CA TYR A 122 3.80 2.50 29.86
C TYR A 122 3.89 1.53 31.04
N GLN A 123 4.87 0.60 31.01
CA GLN A 123 5.16 -0.34 32.08
C GLN A 123 6.19 0.17 33.11
N GLY A 124 6.71 1.39 32.92
CA GLY A 124 7.72 1.99 33.81
C GLY A 124 9.15 1.64 33.50
N TYR A 125 9.43 1.02 32.33
CA TYR A 125 10.79 0.74 31.87
C TYR A 125 11.31 1.87 30.96
N TRP A 126 12.62 2.05 30.92
CA TRP A 126 13.27 3.12 30.15
C TRP A 126 14.52 2.60 29.41
N GLN A 127 14.61 2.90 28.12
CA GLN A 127 15.76 2.58 27.25
C GLN A 127 16.18 1.11 27.33
N THR A 128 15.28 0.20 26.99
CA THR A 128 15.50 -1.25 27.12
C THR A 128 16.11 -1.88 25.88
N THR A 129 16.06 -1.20 24.74
CA THR A 129 16.57 -1.72 23.45
C THR A 129 17.62 -0.81 22.83
N LEU A 130 18.43 -1.38 21.92
CA LEU A 130 19.35 -0.64 21.07
C LEU A 130 18.75 -0.56 19.67
N GLY A 131 18.61 0.65 19.15
CA GLY A 131 18.19 0.86 17.77
C GLY A 131 19.32 0.66 16.76
N VAL A 132 18.95 0.56 15.49
CA VAL A 132 19.88 0.50 14.36
C VAL A 132 20.09 1.90 13.78
N GLU A 133 21.34 2.30 13.60
CA GLU A 133 21.68 3.53 12.87
C GLU A 133 21.45 3.33 11.36
N LEU A 134 20.87 4.32 10.67
CA LEU A 134 20.60 4.23 9.24
C LEU A 134 21.79 4.58 8.35
N LYS A 135 22.69 5.43 8.84
CA LYS A 135 23.89 5.84 8.10
C LYS A 135 24.70 4.61 7.69
N GLY A 136 25.05 4.55 6.40
CA GLY A 136 25.81 3.43 5.82
C GLY A 136 25.02 2.13 5.62
N LYS A 137 23.79 2.02 6.13
CA LYS A 137 22.90 0.89 5.84
C LYS A 137 22.37 0.95 4.42
N THR A 138 21.99 -0.20 3.87
CA THR A 138 21.47 -0.33 2.53
C THR A 138 19.95 -0.39 2.52
N LEU A 139 19.32 0.53 1.80
CA LEU A 139 17.89 0.49 1.48
C LEU A 139 17.67 -0.09 0.09
N GLY A 140 17.02 -1.24 0.00
CA GLY A 140 16.56 -1.86 -1.24
C GLY A 140 15.16 -1.38 -1.61
N ILE A 141 15.00 -0.82 -2.81
CA ILE A 141 13.72 -0.30 -3.29
C ILE A 141 13.21 -1.20 -4.42
N ILE A 142 12.15 -1.96 -4.15
CA ILE A 142 11.44 -2.73 -5.18
C ILE A 142 10.42 -1.81 -5.84
N GLY A 143 10.76 -1.29 -7.03
CA GLY A 143 9.94 -0.32 -7.77
C GLY A 143 10.40 1.12 -7.66
N LEU A 144 11.31 1.56 -8.56
CA LEU A 144 11.82 2.93 -8.62
C LEU A 144 10.94 3.84 -9.51
N GLY A 145 9.63 3.89 -9.21
CA GLY A 145 8.69 4.85 -9.79
C GLY A 145 8.69 6.19 -9.03
N LYS A 146 7.65 7.00 -9.22
CA LYS A 146 7.54 8.33 -8.55
C LYS A 146 7.70 8.23 -7.03
N LEU A 147 7.05 7.24 -6.39
CA LEU A 147 7.14 7.03 -4.94
C LEU A 147 8.52 6.51 -4.54
N GLY A 148 9.04 5.48 -5.25
CA GLY A 148 10.38 4.95 -4.98
C GLY A 148 11.48 6.01 -5.07
N CYS A 149 11.41 6.92 -6.06
CA CYS A 149 12.34 8.06 -6.17
C CYS A 149 12.22 9.02 -4.97
N GLN A 150 11.01 9.25 -4.46
CA GLN A 150 10.80 10.08 -3.28
C GLN A 150 11.41 9.44 -2.03
N ILE A 151 11.21 8.13 -1.85
CA ILE A 151 11.83 7.34 -0.78
C ILE A 151 13.36 7.39 -0.88
N ALA A 152 13.92 7.17 -2.08
CA ALA A 152 15.36 7.22 -2.33
C ALA A 152 15.97 8.58 -1.96
N LYS A 153 15.26 9.68 -2.26
CA LYS A 153 15.70 11.02 -1.92
C LYS A 153 15.85 11.21 -0.41
N ILE A 154 14.91 10.69 0.37
CA ILE A 154 14.93 10.78 1.84
C ILE A 154 16.03 9.87 2.42
N ALA A 155 16.18 8.64 1.87
CA ALA A 155 17.23 7.70 2.29
C ALA A 155 18.65 8.32 2.19
N LYS A 156 18.89 9.08 1.13
CA LYS A 156 20.18 9.78 0.96
C LYS A 156 20.40 10.87 2.00
N ALA A 157 19.34 11.51 2.49
CA ALA A 157 19.45 12.48 3.60
C ALA A 157 19.84 11.80 4.93
N PHE A 158 19.53 10.50 5.07
CA PHE A 158 20.00 9.65 6.17
C PHE A 158 21.37 8.98 5.89
N GLU A 159 22.05 9.38 4.81
CA GLU A 159 23.34 8.81 4.39
C GLU A 159 23.31 7.28 4.18
N MET A 160 22.15 6.75 3.76
CA MET A 160 22.00 5.34 3.39
C MET A 160 22.53 5.06 1.98
N ASN A 161 23.03 3.85 1.75
CA ASN A 161 23.22 3.30 0.41
C ASN A 161 21.85 2.94 -0.17
N VAL A 162 21.60 3.31 -1.41
CA VAL A 162 20.28 3.04 -2.03
C VAL A 162 20.47 2.20 -3.29
N VAL A 163 19.85 1.03 -3.29
CA VAL A 163 19.78 0.14 -4.45
C VAL A 163 18.34 -0.02 -4.89
N ALA A 164 18.10 -0.27 -6.16
CA ALA A 164 16.74 -0.47 -6.65
C ALA A 164 16.68 -1.54 -7.73
N TRP A 165 15.54 -2.20 -7.76
CA TRP A 165 15.16 -3.13 -8.80
C TRP A 165 13.70 -2.91 -9.25
N SER A 166 13.46 -3.04 -10.52
CA SER A 166 12.16 -3.33 -11.12
C SER A 166 12.35 -3.94 -12.50
N GLU A 167 11.38 -4.72 -12.95
CA GLU A 167 11.45 -5.50 -14.21
C GLU A 167 12.00 -4.71 -15.40
N ASN A 168 11.60 -3.45 -15.52
CA ASN A 168 11.97 -2.58 -16.63
C ASN A 168 12.77 -1.35 -16.17
N LEU A 169 13.53 -1.46 -15.08
CA LEU A 169 14.34 -0.36 -14.57
C LEU A 169 15.48 -0.03 -15.53
N LYS A 170 15.47 1.19 -16.06
CA LYS A 170 16.58 1.70 -16.86
C LYS A 170 17.69 2.21 -15.94
N ILE A 171 18.94 1.78 -16.18
CA ILE A 171 20.12 2.21 -15.40
C ILE A 171 20.21 3.74 -15.35
N ALA A 172 20.00 4.43 -16.48
CA ALA A 172 20.03 5.88 -16.55
C ALA A 172 19.02 6.55 -15.59
N HIS A 173 17.80 5.97 -15.45
CA HIS A 173 16.81 6.47 -14.50
C HIS A 173 17.26 6.29 -13.05
N ALA A 174 17.84 5.16 -12.71
CA ALA A 174 18.38 4.91 -11.37
C ALA A 174 19.52 5.90 -11.06
N THR A 175 20.49 6.03 -11.96
CA THR A 175 21.65 6.93 -11.82
C THR A 175 21.22 8.39 -11.66
N GLN A 176 20.24 8.87 -12.44
CA GLN A 176 19.69 10.24 -12.30
C GLN A 176 19.11 10.50 -10.92
N ASN A 177 18.61 9.48 -10.25
CA ASN A 177 18.09 9.57 -8.89
C ASN A 177 19.17 9.26 -7.82
N GLY A 178 20.42 9.02 -8.22
CA GLY A 178 21.52 8.65 -7.32
C GLY A 178 21.28 7.32 -6.62
N VAL A 179 20.75 6.34 -7.37
CA VAL A 179 20.42 4.98 -6.91
C VAL A 179 21.17 3.98 -7.79
N PHE A 180 21.65 2.90 -7.22
CA PHE A 180 22.26 1.82 -7.98
C PHE A 180 21.21 0.84 -8.46
N ALA A 181 21.13 0.61 -9.77
CA ALA A 181 20.29 -0.44 -10.34
C ALA A 181 20.99 -1.79 -10.16
N VAL A 182 20.29 -2.75 -9.57
CA VAL A 182 20.80 -4.10 -9.30
C VAL A 182 19.76 -5.15 -9.70
N THR A 183 20.11 -6.43 -9.68
CA THR A 183 19.17 -7.53 -9.83
C THR A 183 18.28 -7.66 -8.58
N LYS A 184 17.17 -8.40 -8.69
CA LYS A 184 16.28 -8.65 -7.55
C LYS A 184 17.04 -9.37 -6.43
N ASP A 185 17.83 -10.35 -6.78
CA ASP A 185 18.61 -11.16 -5.83
C ASP A 185 19.66 -10.31 -5.11
N GLU A 186 20.47 -9.55 -5.86
CA GLU A 186 21.44 -8.62 -5.26
C GLU A 186 20.78 -7.59 -4.34
N LEU A 187 19.58 -7.09 -4.70
CA LEU A 187 18.83 -6.18 -3.83
C LEU A 187 18.49 -6.87 -2.50
N LEU A 188 17.94 -8.08 -2.55
CA LEU A 188 17.50 -8.81 -1.38
C LEU A 188 18.69 -9.17 -0.47
N GLU A 189 19.78 -9.65 -1.04
CA GLU A 189 20.97 -10.11 -0.31
C GLU A 189 21.72 -8.99 0.43
N GLN A 190 21.81 -7.79 -0.18
CA GLN A 190 22.63 -6.71 0.38
C GLN A 190 21.85 -5.71 1.25
N SER A 191 20.51 -5.72 1.21
CA SER A 191 19.69 -4.71 1.90
C SER A 191 19.54 -5.01 3.39
N ASP A 192 19.61 -3.96 4.19
CA ASP A 192 19.24 -3.98 5.62
C ASP A 192 17.75 -3.64 5.80
N PHE A 193 17.19 -2.87 4.86
CA PHE A 193 15.77 -2.55 4.75
C PHE A 193 15.33 -2.75 3.31
N VAL A 194 14.24 -3.47 3.10
CA VAL A 194 13.61 -3.63 1.78
C VAL A 194 12.25 -2.98 1.81
N THR A 195 11.96 -2.10 0.84
CA THR A 195 10.66 -1.43 0.74
C THR A 195 10.04 -1.62 -0.62
N VAL A 196 8.73 -1.93 -0.62
CA VAL A 196 7.98 -2.29 -1.83
C VAL A 196 7.12 -1.13 -2.30
N HIS A 197 7.37 -0.66 -3.54
CA HIS A 197 6.64 0.42 -4.21
C HIS A 197 6.22 0.02 -5.62
N TYR A 198 5.69 -1.16 -5.74
CA TYR A 198 5.28 -1.75 -7.01
C TYR A 198 3.76 -1.64 -7.23
N VAL A 199 3.34 -1.50 -8.48
CA VAL A 199 1.91 -1.53 -8.84
C VAL A 199 1.45 -2.99 -8.87
N LEU A 200 0.35 -3.30 -8.19
CA LEU A 200 -0.25 -4.63 -8.26
C LEU A 200 -0.81 -4.89 -9.67
N SER A 201 -0.44 -6.01 -10.22
CA SER A 201 -0.93 -6.56 -11.50
C SER A 201 -0.75 -8.08 -11.46
N GLU A 202 -1.25 -8.79 -12.45
CA GLU A 202 -1.03 -10.24 -12.56
C GLU A 202 0.47 -10.61 -12.52
N ARG A 203 1.33 -9.79 -13.15
CA ARG A 203 2.79 -10.02 -13.16
C ARG A 203 3.48 -9.74 -11.83
N SER A 204 2.90 -8.91 -10.98
CA SER A 204 3.48 -8.52 -9.69
C SER A 204 2.81 -9.19 -8.50
N ARG A 205 1.78 -9.98 -8.72
CA ARG A 205 1.20 -10.84 -7.69
C ARG A 205 2.21 -11.91 -7.27
N ASN A 206 2.40 -12.06 -5.97
CA ASN A 206 3.40 -12.97 -5.40
C ASN A 206 4.82 -12.75 -5.98
N LEU A 207 5.18 -11.47 -6.19
CA LEU A 207 6.50 -11.07 -6.68
C LEU A 207 7.62 -11.48 -5.72
N LEU A 208 7.32 -11.43 -4.42
CA LEU A 208 8.18 -11.94 -3.34
C LEU A 208 7.54 -13.19 -2.76
N LYS A 209 8.28 -14.29 -2.84
CA LYS A 209 7.95 -15.61 -2.30
C LYS A 209 8.92 -15.99 -1.20
N TYR A 210 8.71 -17.15 -0.59
CA TYR A 210 9.56 -17.68 0.48
C TYR A 210 11.04 -17.69 0.08
N GLU A 211 11.37 -18.21 -1.12
CA GLU A 211 12.75 -18.28 -1.60
C GLU A 211 13.40 -16.90 -1.76
N ASP A 212 12.61 -15.89 -2.12
CA ASP A 212 13.09 -14.50 -2.21
C ASP A 212 13.36 -13.93 -0.80
N ILE A 213 12.44 -14.16 0.14
CA ILE A 213 12.57 -13.69 1.53
C ILE A 213 13.79 -14.35 2.19
N CYS A 214 14.04 -15.63 1.94
CA CYS A 214 15.21 -16.35 2.45
C CYS A 214 16.56 -15.83 1.93
N LYS A 215 16.59 -15.03 0.87
CA LYS A 215 17.82 -14.36 0.40
C LYS A 215 18.13 -13.09 1.18
N MET A 216 17.16 -12.55 1.91
CA MET A 216 17.38 -11.37 2.73
C MET A 216 18.29 -11.69 3.92
N LYS A 217 18.94 -10.67 4.46
CA LYS A 217 19.68 -10.82 5.74
C LYS A 217 18.68 -11.18 6.85
N THR A 218 19.06 -12.02 7.76
CA THR A 218 18.24 -12.39 8.93
C THR A 218 17.87 -11.18 9.82
N THR A 219 18.66 -10.12 9.73
CA THR A 219 18.43 -8.85 10.42
C THR A 219 17.70 -7.80 9.56
N ALA A 220 17.31 -8.15 8.34
CA ALA A 220 16.66 -7.21 7.43
C ALA A 220 15.18 -7.05 7.72
N PHE A 221 14.69 -5.84 7.50
CA PHE A 221 13.26 -5.51 7.61
C PHE A 221 12.62 -5.41 6.22
N LEU A 222 11.42 -5.97 6.08
CA LEU A 222 10.60 -5.89 4.86
C LEU A 222 9.40 -4.98 5.10
N ILE A 223 9.29 -3.92 4.29
CA ILE A 223 8.24 -2.89 4.42
C ILE A 223 7.39 -2.88 3.15
N ASN A 224 6.09 -3.10 3.28
CA ASN A 224 5.16 -3.03 2.16
C ASN A 224 4.04 -2.02 2.42
N THR A 225 4.15 -0.84 1.85
CA THR A 225 3.11 0.20 1.84
C THR A 225 2.37 0.27 0.50
N SER A 226 2.56 -0.73 -0.37
CA SER A 226 1.89 -0.82 -1.68
C SER A 226 0.59 -1.63 -1.59
N ARG A 227 0.67 -2.93 -1.86
CA ARG A 227 -0.47 -3.87 -1.85
C ARG A 227 -0.03 -5.21 -1.27
N GLY A 228 -0.85 -5.79 -0.37
CA GLY A 228 -0.57 -7.10 0.25
C GLY A 228 -0.17 -8.18 -0.75
N PRO A 229 -0.99 -8.45 -1.80
CA PRO A 229 -0.74 -9.54 -2.73
C PRO A 229 0.53 -9.44 -3.60
N ILE A 230 1.36 -8.41 -3.45
CA ILE A 230 2.70 -8.35 -4.05
C ILE A 230 3.66 -9.32 -3.35
N ILE A 231 3.44 -9.55 -2.07
CA ILE A 231 4.14 -10.56 -1.28
C ILE A 231 3.19 -11.74 -1.11
N ASN A 232 3.68 -12.97 -1.23
CA ASN A 232 2.90 -14.13 -0.88
C ASN A 232 2.74 -14.17 0.65
N GLU A 233 1.50 -14.10 1.13
CA GLU A 233 1.20 -13.94 2.56
C GLU A 233 1.56 -15.20 3.37
N GLU A 234 1.32 -16.40 2.82
CA GLU A 234 1.66 -17.67 3.47
C GLU A 234 3.19 -17.83 3.57
N ASP A 235 3.89 -17.49 2.48
CA ASP A 235 5.36 -17.54 2.43
C ASP A 235 5.99 -16.53 3.40
N LEU A 236 5.41 -15.33 3.52
CA LEU A 236 5.86 -14.33 4.48
C LEU A 236 5.63 -14.79 5.92
N ALA A 237 4.43 -15.30 6.21
CA ALA A 237 4.12 -15.81 7.55
C ALA A 237 5.07 -16.96 7.95
N ARG A 238 5.34 -17.87 7.02
CA ARG A 238 6.32 -18.95 7.22
C ARG A 238 7.73 -18.41 7.46
N ALA A 239 8.18 -17.45 6.64
CA ALA A 239 9.52 -16.89 6.78
C ALA A 239 9.73 -16.18 8.13
N LEU A 240 8.70 -15.47 8.62
CA LEU A 240 8.71 -14.84 9.95
C LEU A 240 8.72 -15.88 11.09
N GLN A 241 7.91 -16.95 10.99
CA GLN A 241 7.90 -18.04 11.97
C GLN A 241 9.24 -18.77 12.05
N GLU A 242 9.95 -18.88 10.93
CA GLU A 242 11.26 -19.50 10.82
C GLU A 242 12.42 -18.51 11.05
N GLU A 243 12.14 -17.27 11.48
CA GLU A 243 13.13 -16.21 11.77
C GLU A 243 14.12 -15.95 10.61
N LYS A 244 13.60 -15.99 9.36
CA LYS A 244 14.41 -15.71 8.16
C LYS A 244 14.70 -14.23 7.97
N ILE A 245 13.84 -13.36 8.50
CA ILE A 245 13.98 -11.90 8.54
C ILE A 245 13.53 -11.35 9.90
N ALA A 246 13.90 -10.10 10.21
CA ALA A 246 13.54 -9.42 11.46
C ALA A 246 12.10 -8.91 11.50
#